data_8b2b97de686ec47358a2e40baa3a2227
#
_entry.id   8b2b97de686ec47358a2e40baa3a2227
#
_cell.length_a   1.000
_cell.length_b   1.000
_cell.length_c   1.000
_cell.angle_alpha   90.00
_cell.angle_beta   90.00
_cell.angle_gamma   90.00
#
_symmetry.space_group_name_H-M   'P 1'
#
loop_
_entity.id
_entity.type
_entity.pdbx_description
1 polymer ?
#
loop_
_entity_poly.entity_id
_entity_poly.type
_entity_poly.pdbx_seq_one_letter_code
_entity_poly.pdbx_strand_id
1 'polypeptide(L)'
;MELTMFERLLQLPLFQGLTTREIAEVMAHVRLDFVNYHSGDEIVMQGERCQGLIYIIQGEVVAEFRDTDNRFCLTEHLPHLKVIEPYNLFGMYQTYSRSYSFASSGRTLSIDKAMVLRYLMANDIIKINMMNITCNKYQQTQRLLCLFPDDTVQQKILKFILAHSISRKGTKEIQIKMTALAHIIHETRLNVSIALNQLQELGFLTLQRGGFVIKNIQQTTDSFTPFTSHK
;
A
#
# COMPACT_ATOMS: atom_id res chain seq x y z
N MET A 1 7.61 -26.94 9.45
CA MET A 1 8.70 -26.33 10.25
C MET A 1 8.38 -24.87 10.38
N GLU A 2 8.11 -24.37 11.57
CA GLU A 2 7.85 -22.92 11.75
C GLU A 2 9.15 -22.15 11.59
N LEU A 3 9.10 -21.11 10.77
CA LEU A 3 10.24 -20.20 10.58
C LEU A 3 10.55 -19.47 11.89
N THR A 4 11.80 -19.39 12.26
CA THR A 4 12.27 -18.56 13.35
C THR A 4 11.95 -17.08 13.09
N MET A 5 11.95 -16.25 14.13
CA MET A 5 11.73 -14.80 13.99
C MET A 5 12.71 -14.18 12.98
N PHE A 6 13.99 -14.54 13.06
CA PHE A 6 15.01 -14.00 12.15
C PHE A 6 14.80 -14.44 10.68
N GLU A 7 14.38 -15.69 10.45
CA GLU A 7 14.05 -16.15 9.10
C GLU A 7 12.84 -15.41 8.51
N ARG A 8 11.87 -15.04 9.34
CA ARG A 8 10.75 -14.18 8.91
C ARG A 8 11.22 -12.77 8.57
N LEU A 9 12.10 -12.17 9.38
CA LEU A 9 12.67 -10.85 9.11
C LEU A 9 13.49 -10.83 7.82
N LEU A 10 14.29 -11.88 7.54
CA LEU A 10 15.06 -12.00 6.30
C LEU A 10 14.19 -12.04 5.02
N GLN A 11 12.91 -12.38 5.14
CA GLN A 11 11.97 -12.32 4.01
C GLN A 11 11.47 -10.89 3.71
N LEU A 12 11.74 -9.93 4.59
CA LEU A 12 11.32 -8.55 4.41
C LEU A 12 12.30 -7.79 3.51
N PRO A 13 11.82 -6.91 2.63
CA PRO A 13 12.66 -6.16 1.71
C PRO A 13 13.81 -5.40 2.40
N LEU A 14 13.59 -4.92 3.64
CA LEU A 14 14.59 -4.16 4.38
C LEU A 14 15.82 -5.00 4.77
N PHE A 15 15.66 -6.30 4.96
CA PHE A 15 16.72 -7.20 5.45
C PHE A 15 17.25 -8.14 4.36
N GLN A 16 16.82 -7.97 3.10
CA GLN A 16 17.32 -8.77 1.98
C GLN A 16 18.83 -8.59 1.80
N GLY A 17 19.52 -9.71 1.58
CA GLY A 17 20.98 -9.72 1.42
C GLY A 17 21.77 -9.85 2.73
N LEU A 18 21.12 -9.82 3.89
CA LEU A 18 21.75 -10.14 5.16
C LEU A 18 21.74 -11.66 5.41
N THR A 19 22.78 -12.14 6.08
CA THR A 19 22.82 -13.48 6.64
C THR A 19 22.08 -13.52 7.99
N THR A 20 21.71 -14.73 8.44
CA THR A 20 21.08 -14.92 9.78
C THR A 20 21.98 -14.39 10.91
N ARG A 21 23.31 -14.48 10.75
CA ARG A 21 24.27 -13.97 11.72
C ARG A 21 24.27 -12.44 11.77
N GLU A 22 24.32 -11.78 10.62
CA GLU A 22 24.31 -10.32 10.53
C GLU A 22 23.02 -9.70 11.08
N ILE A 23 21.85 -10.30 10.76
CA ILE A 23 20.60 -9.81 11.34
C ILE A 23 20.53 -10.03 12.85
N ALA A 24 21.07 -11.15 13.37
CA ALA A 24 21.13 -11.39 14.81
C ALA A 24 22.04 -10.38 15.51
N GLU A 25 23.19 -10.04 14.93
CA GLU A 25 24.11 -9.02 15.44
C GLU A 25 23.45 -7.61 15.49
N VAL A 26 22.74 -7.23 14.42
CA VAL A 26 22.00 -5.95 14.38
C VAL A 26 20.88 -5.94 15.42
N MET A 27 20.09 -7.02 15.51
CA MET A 27 18.94 -7.10 16.39
C MET A 27 19.29 -7.31 17.87
N ALA A 28 20.51 -7.73 18.19
CA ALA A 28 20.95 -7.91 19.60
C ALA A 28 20.87 -6.60 20.42
N HIS A 29 20.88 -5.45 19.77
CA HIS A 29 20.84 -4.13 20.40
C HIS A 29 19.52 -3.38 20.16
N VAL A 30 18.57 -4.00 19.42
CA VAL A 30 17.30 -3.38 19.04
C VAL A 30 16.20 -3.91 19.94
N ARG A 31 15.49 -3.01 20.60
CA ARG A 31 14.27 -3.36 21.33
C ARG A 31 13.16 -3.63 20.31
N LEU A 32 12.59 -4.82 20.42
CA LEU A 32 11.49 -5.30 19.60
C LEU A 32 10.21 -5.31 20.42
N ASP A 33 9.21 -4.54 20.02
CA ASP A 33 7.92 -4.49 20.70
C ASP A 33 6.89 -5.32 19.92
N PHE A 34 6.31 -6.33 20.57
CA PHE A 34 5.31 -7.23 20.00
C PHE A 34 3.94 -6.90 20.55
N VAL A 35 2.97 -6.70 19.65
CA VAL A 35 1.58 -6.44 20.02
C VAL A 35 0.67 -7.46 19.34
N ASN A 36 -0.27 -8.02 20.11
CA ASN A 36 -1.33 -8.90 19.59
C ASN A 36 -2.60 -8.08 19.39
N TYR A 37 -3.34 -8.38 18.34
CA TYR A 37 -4.56 -7.68 17.93
C TYR A 37 -5.69 -8.69 17.69
N HIS A 38 -6.92 -8.25 17.92
CA HIS A 38 -8.13 -8.94 17.50
C HIS A 38 -8.59 -8.43 16.12
N SER A 39 -9.54 -9.15 15.52
CA SER A 39 -10.21 -8.67 14.31
C SER A 39 -10.91 -7.35 14.57
N GLY A 40 -10.67 -6.36 13.71
CA GLY A 40 -11.21 -5.00 13.82
C GLY A 40 -10.33 -4.02 14.59
N ASP A 41 -9.31 -4.49 15.31
CA ASP A 41 -8.41 -3.59 16.06
C ASP A 41 -7.61 -2.72 15.11
N GLU A 42 -7.52 -1.43 15.43
CA GLU A 42 -6.69 -0.46 14.71
C GLU A 42 -5.21 -0.64 15.06
N ILE A 43 -4.35 -0.59 14.03
CA ILE A 43 -2.89 -0.61 14.18
C ILE A 43 -2.37 0.82 14.23
N VAL A 44 -2.78 1.66 13.28
CA VAL A 44 -2.47 3.09 13.17
C VAL A 44 -3.58 3.81 12.40
N MET A 45 -3.77 5.09 12.68
CA MET A 45 -4.73 5.95 11.98
C MET A 45 -4.07 6.84 10.93
N GLN A 46 -4.83 7.19 9.90
CA GLN A 46 -4.42 8.17 8.88
C GLN A 46 -4.13 9.53 9.55
N GLY A 47 -2.96 10.12 9.22
CA GLY A 47 -2.50 11.38 9.81
C GLY A 47 -1.73 11.21 11.13
N GLU A 48 -1.77 10.03 11.75
CA GLU A 48 -0.96 9.73 12.93
C GLU A 48 0.52 9.75 12.61
N ARG A 49 1.35 10.18 13.56
CA ARG A 49 2.79 10.30 13.37
C ARG A 49 3.47 8.93 13.27
N CYS A 50 4.28 8.74 12.23
CA CYS A 50 5.10 7.55 12.05
C CYS A 50 6.32 7.59 12.99
N GLN A 51 6.26 6.81 14.07
CA GLN A 51 7.27 6.80 15.14
C GLN A 51 8.24 5.62 15.05
N GLY A 52 8.04 4.71 14.09
CA GLY A 52 8.87 3.51 13.94
C GLY A 52 8.48 2.69 12.72
N LEU A 53 9.13 1.56 12.56
CA LEU A 53 8.76 0.53 11.58
C LEU A 53 7.80 -0.45 12.23
N ILE A 54 6.67 -0.73 11.58
CA ILE A 54 5.68 -1.71 12.00
C ILE A 54 5.63 -2.84 10.98
N TYR A 55 5.98 -4.03 11.41
CA TYR A 55 5.95 -5.27 10.61
C TYR A 55 4.74 -6.11 10.98
N ILE A 56 4.09 -6.67 9.98
CA ILE A 56 3.00 -7.63 10.16
C ILE A 56 3.61 -9.03 10.21
N ILE A 57 3.57 -9.63 11.39
CA ILE A 57 4.10 -10.98 11.63
C ILE A 57 3.08 -12.04 11.28
N GLN A 58 1.81 -11.78 11.59
CA GLN A 58 0.69 -12.68 11.38
C GLN A 58 -0.60 -11.89 11.21
N GLY A 59 -1.56 -12.46 10.48
CA GLY A 59 -2.89 -11.87 10.27
C GLY A 59 -3.00 -11.14 8.93
N GLU A 60 -4.24 -10.80 8.58
CA GLU A 60 -4.58 -10.03 7.39
C GLU A 60 -4.91 -8.60 7.76
N VAL A 61 -4.44 -7.66 6.96
CA VAL A 61 -4.58 -6.24 7.21
C VAL A 61 -5.50 -5.61 6.17
N VAL A 62 -6.34 -4.70 6.65
CA VAL A 62 -7.13 -3.78 5.83
C VAL A 62 -6.51 -2.39 5.94
N ALA A 63 -6.33 -1.74 4.80
CA ALA A 63 -5.91 -0.34 4.72
C ALA A 63 -7.06 0.52 4.20
N GLU A 64 -7.33 1.62 4.87
CA GLU A 64 -8.35 2.58 4.48
C GLU A 64 -7.71 3.95 4.22
N PHE A 65 -7.94 4.49 3.03
CA PHE A 65 -7.61 5.86 2.67
C PHE A 65 -8.88 6.70 2.58
N ARG A 66 -8.92 7.83 3.25
CA ARG A 66 -9.97 8.86 3.10
C ARG A 66 -9.38 10.14 2.55
N ASP A 67 -10.01 10.66 1.52
CA ASP A 67 -9.68 11.99 1.02
C ASP A 67 -10.01 13.07 2.06
N THR A 68 -9.21 14.14 2.12
CA THR A 68 -9.36 15.24 3.09
C THR A 68 -10.76 15.86 3.09
N ASP A 69 -11.41 15.91 1.92
CA ASP A 69 -12.76 16.47 1.76
C ASP A 69 -13.85 15.39 1.84
N ASN A 70 -13.50 14.16 2.24
CA ASN A 70 -14.40 13.01 2.25
C ASN A 70 -15.12 12.75 0.89
N ARG A 71 -14.48 13.13 -0.22
CA ARG A 71 -15.03 12.91 -1.56
C ARG A 71 -14.99 11.45 -1.97
N PHE A 72 -14.00 10.70 -1.46
CA PHE A 72 -13.92 9.26 -1.66
C PHE A 72 -13.19 8.56 -0.51
N CYS A 73 -13.47 7.26 -0.41
CA CYS A 73 -12.78 6.34 0.48
C CYS A 73 -12.35 5.12 -0.34
N LEU A 74 -11.12 4.67 -0.13
CA LEU A 74 -10.57 3.45 -0.73
C LEU A 74 -10.18 2.50 0.38
N THR A 75 -10.80 1.32 0.39
CA THR A 75 -10.47 0.22 1.30
C THR A 75 -9.79 -0.90 0.52
N GLU A 76 -8.64 -1.35 1.01
CA GLU A 76 -7.85 -2.43 0.42
C GLU A 76 -7.65 -3.58 1.40
N HIS A 77 -7.95 -4.81 0.97
CA HIS A 77 -7.59 -6.03 1.69
C HIS A 77 -6.17 -6.45 1.31
N LEU A 78 -5.29 -6.53 2.30
CA LEU A 78 -3.84 -6.72 2.12
C LEU A 78 -3.36 -7.98 2.87
N PRO A 79 -3.69 -9.20 2.39
CA PRO A 79 -3.36 -10.45 3.09
C PRO A 79 -1.85 -10.72 3.17
N HIS A 80 -1.06 -10.02 2.34
CA HIS A 80 0.38 -10.22 2.25
C HIS A 80 1.20 -8.98 2.62
N LEU A 81 0.58 -7.99 3.28
CA LEU A 81 1.32 -6.83 3.76
C LEU A 81 2.34 -7.28 4.81
N LYS A 82 3.58 -6.83 4.66
CA LYS A 82 4.69 -7.19 5.56
C LYS A 82 5.14 -6.02 6.42
N VAL A 83 5.02 -4.80 5.94
CA VAL A 83 5.47 -3.58 6.62
C VAL A 83 4.55 -2.42 6.26
N ILE A 84 4.20 -1.60 7.26
CA ILE A 84 3.33 -0.44 7.07
C ILE A 84 4.19 0.78 6.72
N GLU A 85 3.98 1.34 5.55
CA GLU A 85 4.52 2.62 5.04
C GLU A 85 5.95 2.98 5.53
N PRO A 86 6.96 2.13 5.33
CA PRO A 86 8.31 2.36 5.87
C PRO A 86 8.96 3.63 5.31
N TYR A 87 8.51 4.11 4.16
CA TYR A 87 8.99 5.34 3.51
C TYR A 87 8.50 6.62 4.23
N ASN A 88 7.46 6.55 5.07
CA ASN A 88 6.96 7.68 5.85
C ASN A 88 7.70 7.88 7.18
N LEU A 89 8.64 6.99 7.51
CA LEU A 89 9.49 7.17 8.70
C LEU A 89 10.39 8.39 8.60
N PHE A 90 10.73 8.80 7.37
CA PHE A 90 11.61 9.93 7.06
C PHE A 90 10.93 10.93 6.13
N GLY A 91 11.53 12.08 5.91
CA GLY A 91 11.00 13.14 5.06
C GLY A 91 10.28 14.22 5.87
N MET A 92 9.62 15.14 5.15
CA MET A 92 8.93 16.28 5.77
C MET A 92 7.60 15.88 6.42
N TYR A 93 6.86 14.96 5.80
CA TYR A 93 5.55 14.50 6.25
C TYR A 93 5.70 13.10 6.83
N GLN A 94 5.94 13.02 8.15
CA GLN A 94 6.17 11.76 8.86
C GLN A 94 4.88 11.26 9.50
N THR A 95 3.84 11.11 8.68
CA THR A 95 2.52 10.63 9.11
C THR A 95 2.06 9.49 8.22
N TYR A 96 1.26 8.58 8.77
CA TYR A 96 0.64 7.53 7.97
C TYR A 96 -0.35 8.12 6.98
N SER A 97 -0.27 7.70 5.73
CA SER A 97 -1.17 8.16 4.66
C SER A 97 -2.54 7.48 4.72
N ARG A 98 -2.68 6.44 5.54
CA ARG A 98 -3.88 5.60 5.66
C ARG A 98 -4.07 5.12 7.09
N SER A 99 -5.31 4.73 7.42
CA SER A 99 -5.59 3.89 8.60
C SER A 99 -5.36 2.42 8.26
N TYR A 100 -4.84 1.66 9.21
CA TYR A 100 -4.61 0.22 9.08
C TYR A 100 -5.25 -0.49 10.26
N SER A 101 -5.98 -1.57 9.96
CA SER A 101 -6.62 -2.43 10.97
C SER A 101 -6.45 -3.91 10.60
N PHE A 102 -6.65 -4.80 11.56
CA PHE A 102 -6.64 -6.23 11.30
C PHE A 102 -8.02 -6.72 10.86
N ALA A 103 -8.09 -7.44 9.73
CA ALA A 103 -9.29 -8.18 9.31
C ALA A 103 -9.50 -9.48 10.09
N SER A 104 -8.43 -10.04 10.66
CA SER A 104 -8.40 -11.26 11.47
C SER A 104 -7.54 -11.02 12.70
N SER A 105 -7.51 -11.96 13.65
CA SER A 105 -6.51 -11.89 14.72
C SER A 105 -5.12 -11.85 14.16
N GLY A 106 -4.27 -10.96 14.68
CA GLY A 106 -2.95 -10.71 14.14
C GLY A 106 -1.93 -10.29 15.17
N ARG A 107 -0.69 -10.15 14.69
CA ARG A 107 0.44 -9.74 15.52
C ARG A 107 1.38 -8.84 14.74
N THR A 108 1.80 -7.76 15.38
CA THR A 108 2.83 -6.86 14.86
C THR A 108 4.14 -7.00 15.62
N LEU A 109 5.21 -6.59 14.96
CA LEU A 109 6.51 -6.28 15.53
C LEU A 109 6.81 -4.83 15.19
N SER A 110 7.11 -3.99 16.18
CA SER A 110 7.53 -2.62 15.96
C SER A 110 8.95 -2.35 16.43
N ILE A 111 9.63 -1.45 15.71
CA ILE A 111 10.98 -0.95 16.02
C ILE A 111 10.89 0.57 16.03
N ASP A 112 11.18 1.17 17.19
CA ASP A 112 11.16 2.61 17.37
C ASP A 112 12.16 3.31 16.43
N LYS A 113 11.84 4.53 16.00
CA LYS A 113 12.64 5.34 15.08
C LYS A 113 14.06 5.59 15.58
N ALA A 114 14.25 5.81 16.89
CA ALA A 114 15.56 6.00 17.46
C ALA A 114 16.43 4.74 17.32
N MET A 115 15.84 3.54 17.51
CA MET A 115 16.52 2.28 17.29
C MET A 115 16.84 2.05 15.81
N VAL A 116 15.90 2.39 14.90
CA VAL A 116 16.14 2.34 13.45
C VAL A 116 17.34 3.19 13.08
N LEU A 117 17.38 4.44 13.53
CA LEU A 117 18.48 5.37 13.22
C LEU A 117 19.82 4.90 13.79
N ARG A 118 19.82 4.43 15.05
CA ARG A 118 21.05 4.09 15.76
C ARG A 118 21.66 2.78 15.31
N TYR A 119 20.86 1.76 15.06
CA TYR A 119 21.33 0.39 14.84
C TYR A 119 21.08 -0.12 13.42
N LEU A 120 19.87 0.07 12.88
CA LEU A 120 19.58 -0.42 11.53
C LEU A 120 20.31 0.41 10.47
N MET A 121 20.26 1.74 10.59
CA MET A 121 20.94 2.63 9.64
C MET A 121 22.47 2.64 9.81
N ALA A 122 23.04 1.94 10.77
CA ALA A 122 24.48 1.70 10.84
C ALA A 122 24.96 0.64 9.82
N ASN A 123 24.08 -0.26 9.39
CA ASN A 123 24.37 -1.32 8.41
C ASN A 123 24.14 -0.82 6.98
N ASP A 124 25.13 -0.96 6.11
CA ASP A 124 25.07 -0.42 4.74
C ASP A 124 24.07 -1.16 3.84
N ILE A 125 23.88 -2.46 4.04
CA ILE A 125 22.87 -3.25 3.29
C ILE A 125 21.48 -2.75 3.63
N ILE A 126 21.19 -2.54 4.92
CA ILE A 126 19.88 -2.02 5.37
C ILE A 126 19.64 -0.60 4.84
N LYS A 127 20.67 0.28 4.83
CA LYS A 127 20.56 1.62 4.22
C LYS A 127 20.18 1.54 2.75
N ILE A 128 20.90 0.73 1.98
CA ILE A 128 20.64 0.55 0.54
C ILE A 128 19.22 0.01 0.33
N ASN A 129 18.79 -0.96 1.13
CA ASN A 129 17.44 -1.51 1.03
C ASN A 129 16.37 -0.45 1.36
N MET A 130 16.58 0.40 2.38
CA MET A 130 15.67 1.50 2.69
C MET A 130 15.59 2.52 1.54
N MET A 131 16.73 2.88 0.96
CA MET A 131 16.78 3.73 -0.23
C MET A 131 16.02 3.10 -1.39
N ASN A 132 16.23 1.81 -1.68
CA ASN A 132 15.53 1.09 -2.73
C ASN A 132 14.01 1.08 -2.51
N ILE A 133 13.54 0.83 -1.28
CA ILE A 133 12.11 0.87 -0.94
C ILE A 133 11.53 2.25 -1.26
N THR A 134 12.23 3.32 -0.85
CA THR A 134 11.78 4.70 -1.05
C THR A 134 11.82 5.09 -2.53
N CYS A 135 12.92 4.80 -3.23
CA CYS A 135 13.08 5.09 -4.66
C CYS A 135 12.06 4.33 -5.52
N ASN A 136 11.83 3.06 -5.20
CA ASN A 136 10.81 2.25 -5.90
C ASN A 136 9.42 2.83 -5.72
N LYS A 137 9.06 3.26 -4.51
CA LYS A 137 7.76 3.91 -4.24
C LYS A 137 7.64 5.21 -5.05
N TYR A 138 8.68 6.05 -5.06
CA TYR A 138 8.72 7.27 -5.85
C TYR A 138 8.55 7.00 -7.35
N GLN A 139 9.34 6.09 -7.92
CA GLN A 139 9.29 5.74 -9.34
C GLN A 139 7.91 5.17 -9.73
N GLN A 140 7.31 4.33 -8.89
CA GLN A 140 5.96 3.82 -9.11
C GLN A 140 4.93 4.96 -9.14
N THR A 141 5.03 5.89 -8.19
CA THR A 141 4.13 7.04 -8.11
C THR A 141 4.28 7.95 -9.34
N GLN A 142 5.52 8.25 -9.76
CA GLN A 142 5.78 9.07 -10.95
C GLN A 142 5.17 8.46 -12.22
N ARG A 143 5.31 7.14 -12.41
CA ARG A 143 4.71 6.46 -13.57
C ARG A 143 3.18 6.56 -13.60
N LEU A 144 2.53 6.61 -12.44
CA LEU A 144 1.07 6.69 -12.33
C LEU A 144 0.54 8.12 -12.53
N LEU A 145 1.35 9.14 -12.19
CA LEU A 145 0.96 10.55 -12.34
C LEU A 145 0.95 11.03 -13.80
N CYS A 146 1.65 10.34 -14.71
CA CYS A 146 1.62 10.65 -16.13
C CYS A 146 0.27 10.23 -16.73
N LEU A 147 -0.74 11.11 -16.65
CA LEU A 147 -1.95 11.02 -17.45
C LEU A 147 -1.63 11.52 -18.85
N PHE A 148 -1.78 10.68 -19.87
CA PHE A 148 -1.64 11.10 -21.25
C PHE A 148 -2.97 11.69 -21.75
N PRO A 149 -2.94 12.73 -22.61
CA PRO A 149 -4.15 13.34 -23.16
C PRO A 149 -5.08 12.34 -23.86
N ASP A 150 -4.49 11.30 -24.44
CA ASP A 150 -5.20 10.27 -25.23
C ASP A 150 -5.74 9.10 -24.37
N ASP A 151 -5.65 9.18 -23.03
CA ASP A 151 -6.22 8.15 -22.17
C ASP A 151 -7.74 8.07 -22.34
N THR A 152 -8.24 6.86 -22.53
CA THR A 152 -9.68 6.60 -22.46
C THR A 152 -10.21 6.83 -21.04
N VAL A 153 -11.52 7.06 -20.90
CA VAL A 153 -12.13 7.26 -19.57
C VAL A 153 -11.89 6.07 -18.66
N GLN A 154 -11.92 4.85 -19.19
CA GLN A 154 -11.58 3.63 -18.45
C GLN A 154 -10.13 3.67 -17.92
N GLN A 155 -9.18 4.08 -18.77
CA GLN A 155 -7.77 4.20 -18.37
C GLN A 155 -7.57 5.26 -17.28
N LYS A 156 -8.26 6.41 -17.39
CA LYS A 156 -8.24 7.46 -16.35
C LYS A 156 -8.78 6.94 -15.01
N ILE A 157 -9.90 6.20 -15.02
CA ILE A 157 -10.47 5.57 -13.82
C ILE A 157 -9.47 4.59 -13.20
N LEU A 158 -8.85 3.72 -14.00
CA LEU A 158 -7.90 2.73 -13.52
C LEU A 158 -6.62 3.38 -12.97
N LYS A 159 -6.11 4.42 -13.62
CA LYS A 159 -4.96 5.20 -13.13
C LYS A 159 -5.27 5.90 -11.80
N PHE A 160 -6.47 6.48 -11.67
CA PHE A 160 -6.92 7.07 -10.41
C PHE A 160 -6.90 6.05 -9.27
N ILE A 161 -7.43 4.85 -9.49
CA ILE A 161 -7.46 3.80 -8.47
C ILE A 161 -6.04 3.33 -8.15
N LEU A 162 -5.20 3.10 -9.17
CA LEU A 162 -3.81 2.68 -8.99
C LEU A 162 -2.96 3.70 -8.23
N ALA A 163 -3.16 4.99 -8.49
CA ALA A 163 -2.45 6.08 -7.80
C ALA A 163 -2.74 6.08 -6.29
N HIS A 164 -3.94 5.63 -5.92
CA HIS A 164 -4.38 5.54 -4.53
C HIS A 164 -4.27 4.13 -3.95
N SER A 165 -3.74 3.15 -4.66
CA SER A 165 -3.60 1.77 -4.19
C SER A 165 -2.21 1.47 -3.64
N ILE A 166 -2.15 0.62 -2.62
CA ILE A 166 -0.89 0.08 -2.07
C ILE A 166 -0.39 -1.06 -2.95
N SER A 167 -1.30 -1.95 -3.34
CA SER A 167 -1.00 -3.16 -4.11
C SER A 167 -1.83 -3.21 -5.40
N ARG A 168 -1.29 -3.81 -6.45
CA ARG A 168 -2.06 -4.14 -7.65
C ARG A 168 -2.93 -5.38 -7.47
N LYS A 169 -2.64 -6.19 -6.47
CA LYS A 169 -3.37 -7.41 -6.12
C LYS A 169 -4.36 -7.14 -4.99
N GLY A 170 -5.31 -8.04 -4.82
CA GLY A 170 -6.30 -7.98 -3.75
C GLY A 170 -7.50 -7.10 -4.06
N THR A 171 -8.56 -7.31 -3.29
CA THR A 171 -9.82 -6.58 -3.43
C THR A 171 -9.69 -5.14 -2.99
N LYS A 172 -10.29 -4.24 -3.77
CA LYS A 172 -10.39 -2.81 -3.50
C LYS A 172 -11.84 -2.39 -3.55
N GLU A 173 -12.29 -1.75 -2.49
CA GLU A 173 -13.62 -1.16 -2.41
C GLU A 173 -13.49 0.35 -2.47
N ILE A 174 -14.10 0.96 -3.45
CA ILE A 174 -14.08 2.39 -3.69
C ILE A 174 -15.47 2.97 -3.44
N GLN A 175 -15.58 3.81 -2.42
CA GLN A 175 -16.77 4.60 -2.14
C GLN A 175 -16.55 6.02 -2.68
N ILE A 176 -17.23 6.36 -3.76
CA ILE A 176 -17.10 7.64 -4.46
C ILE A 176 -18.40 7.99 -5.20
N LYS A 177 -18.83 9.24 -5.12
CA LYS A 177 -19.92 9.73 -5.96
C LYS A 177 -19.44 9.87 -7.40
N MET A 178 -20.24 9.47 -8.39
CA MET A 178 -19.89 9.60 -9.82
C MET A 178 -19.53 11.03 -10.22
N THR A 179 -20.17 12.03 -9.61
CA THR A 179 -19.84 13.44 -9.84
C THR A 179 -18.46 13.82 -9.31
N ALA A 180 -18.06 13.28 -8.17
CA ALA A 180 -16.73 13.48 -7.60
C ALA A 180 -15.65 12.79 -8.46
N LEU A 181 -15.89 11.55 -8.87
CA LEU A 181 -14.98 10.82 -9.75
C LEU A 181 -14.80 11.57 -11.09
N ALA A 182 -15.90 12.01 -11.69
CA ALA A 182 -15.88 12.78 -12.94
C ALA A 182 -15.03 14.06 -12.82
N HIS A 183 -15.21 14.79 -11.72
CA HIS A 183 -14.41 15.99 -11.44
C HIS A 183 -12.92 15.67 -11.29
N ILE A 184 -12.57 14.61 -10.55
CA ILE A 184 -11.18 14.21 -10.28
C ILE A 184 -10.43 13.81 -11.57
N ILE A 185 -11.11 13.06 -12.46
CA ILE A 185 -10.47 12.57 -13.70
C ILE A 185 -10.70 13.51 -14.91
N HIS A 186 -11.27 14.69 -14.66
CA HIS A 186 -11.60 15.71 -15.70
C HIS A 186 -12.49 15.16 -16.84
N GLU A 187 -13.59 14.50 -16.45
CA GLU A 187 -14.56 13.92 -17.38
C GLU A 187 -16.00 14.31 -17.05
N THR A 188 -16.93 14.04 -17.95
CA THR A 188 -18.36 14.21 -17.65
C THR A 188 -18.90 13.04 -16.83
N ARG A 189 -19.92 13.29 -16.00
CA ARG A 189 -20.61 12.24 -15.26
C ARG A 189 -21.14 11.13 -16.18
N LEU A 190 -21.62 11.50 -17.37
CA LEU A 190 -22.15 10.56 -18.36
C LEU A 190 -21.05 9.60 -18.85
N ASN A 191 -19.90 10.14 -19.27
CA ASN A 191 -18.75 9.37 -19.73
C ASN A 191 -18.24 8.42 -18.64
N VAL A 192 -18.17 8.87 -17.39
CA VAL A 192 -17.81 8.02 -16.24
C VAL A 192 -18.81 6.88 -16.04
N SER A 193 -20.12 7.18 -16.13
CA SER A 193 -21.16 6.15 -15.99
C SER A 193 -21.04 5.10 -17.08
N ILE A 194 -20.87 5.51 -18.34
CA ILE A 194 -20.67 4.60 -19.48
C ILE A 194 -19.42 3.73 -19.27
N ALA A 195 -18.30 4.35 -18.93
CA ALA A 195 -17.03 3.65 -18.72
C ALA A 195 -17.10 2.61 -17.58
N LEU A 196 -17.74 2.96 -16.46
CA LEU A 196 -17.91 2.04 -15.33
C LEU A 196 -18.83 0.85 -15.70
N ASN A 197 -19.91 1.07 -16.46
CA ASN A 197 -20.76 -0.01 -16.94
C ASN A 197 -20.00 -0.95 -17.90
N GLN A 198 -19.21 -0.39 -18.82
CA GLN A 198 -18.37 -1.21 -19.71
C GLN A 198 -17.34 -2.05 -18.95
N LEU A 199 -16.70 -1.48 -17.93
CA LEU A 199 -15.77 -2.21 -17.06
C LEU A 199 -16.49 -3.33 -16.28
N GLN A 200 -17.74 -3.11 -15.88
CA GLN A 200 -18.56 -4.14 -15.24
C GLN A 200 -18.96 -5.25 -16.23
N GLU A 201 -19.39 -4.92 -17.45
CA GLU A 201 -19.73 -5.89 -18.50
C GLU A 201 -18.52 -6.78 -18.85
N LEU A 202 -17.32 -6.22 -18.84
CA LEU A 202 -16.06 -6.94 -19.01
C LEU A 202 -15.61 -7.75 -17.77
N GLY A 203 -16.38 -7.66 -16.66
CA GLY A 203 -16.10 -8.41 -15.43
C GLY A 203 -14.94 -7.86 -14.59
N PHE A 204 -14.43 -6.66 -14.89
CA PHE A 204 -13.30 -6.07 -14.16
C PHE A 204 -13.69 -5.46 -12.81
N LEU A 205 -14.92 -4.98 -12.69
CA LEU A 205 -15.45 -4.42 -11.46
C LEU A 205 -16.93 -4.80 -11.26
N THR A 206 -17.42 -4.55 -10.05
CA THR A 206 -18.86 -4.68 -9.71
C THR A 206 -19.33 -3.34 -9.14
N LEU A 207 -20.35 -2.75 -9.75
CA LEU A 207 -20.98 -1.52 -9.26
C LEU A 207 -21.77 -1.80 -7.99
N GLN A 208 -21.68 -0.87 -7.04
CA GLN A 208 -22.41 -0.90 -5.76
C GLN A 208 -23.07 0.47 -5.50
N ARG A 209 -23.98 0.51 -4.51
CA ARG A 209 -24.58 1.78 -4.08
C ARG A 209 -23.50 2.71 -3.50
N GLY A 210 -23.23 3.80 -4.20
CA GLY A 210 -22.26 4.81 -3.79
C GLY A 210 -20.81 4.51 -4.14
N GLY A 211 -20.53 3.46 -4.95
CA GLY A 211 -19.18 3.12 -5.36
C GLY A 211 -19.08 1.85 -6.21
N PHE A 212 -17.95 1.18 -6.14
CA PHE A 212 -17.67 -0.05 -6.87
C PHE A 212 -16.54 -0.86 -6.23
N VAL A 213 -16.46 -2.15 -6.57
CA VAL A 213 -15.44 -3.08 -6.09
C VAL A 213 -14.65 -3.64 -7.26
N ILE A 214 -13.32 -3.69 -7.12
CA ILE A 214 -12.39 -4.35 -8.04
C ILE A 214 -11.69 -5.48 -7.31
N LYS A 215 -11.79 -6.71 -7.80
CA LYS A 215 -11.14 -7.87 -7.18
C LYS A 215 -9.64 -7.96 -7.47
N ASN A 216 -9.23 -7.59 -8.68
CA ASN A 216 -7.83 -7.62 -9.10
C ASN A 216 -7.56 -6.58 -10.18
N ILE A 217 -6.95 -5.47 -9.79
CA ILE A 217 -6.68 -4.37 -10.73
C ILE A 217 -5.55 -4.71 -11.73
N GLN A 218 -4.68 -5.67 -11.43
CA GLN A 218 -3.60 -6.07 -12.34
C GLN A 218 -4.14 -6.66 -13.64
N GLN A 219 -5.12 -7.56 -13.56
CA GLN A 219 -5.75 -8.15 -14.75
C GLN A 219 -6.43 -7.07 -15.60
N THR A 220 -7.06 -6.09 -14.96
CA THR A 220 -7.73 -4.99 -15.62
C THR A 220 -6.71 -4.08 -16.35
N THR A 221 -5.61 -3.74 -15.71
CA THR A 221 -4.60 -2.86 -16.30
C THR A 221 -3.85 -3.51 -17.45
N ASP A 222 -3.54 -4.81 -17.37
CA ASP A 222 -2.85 -5.54 -18.43
C ASP A 222 -3.70 -5.62 -19.70
N SER A 223 -5.04 -5.56 -19.58
CA SER A 223 -5.98 -5.55 -20.71
C SER A 223 -6.17 -4.17 -21.35
N PHE A 224 -6.00 -3.08 -20.60
CA PHE A 224 -6.26 -1.71 -21.08
C PHE A 224 -5.01 -0.89 -21.35
N THR A 225 -3.85 -1.30 -20.84
CA THR A 225 -2.57 -0.65 -21.11
C THR A 225 -1.64 -1.67 -21.73
N PRO A 226 -1.31 -1.56 -23.01
CA PRO A 226 -0.04 -2.08 -23.49
C PRO A 226 1.05 -1.19 -22.86
N PHE A 227 1.38 -1.45 -21.56
CA PHE A 227 2.63 -0.97 -21.02
C PHE A 227 3.70 -1.66 -21.84
N THR A 228 4.20 -0.95 -22.85
CA THR A 228 5.39 -1.32 -23.57
C THR A 228 6.42 -1.77 -22.54
N SER A 229 6.64 -3.07 -22.51
CA SER A 229 7.81 -3.68 -21.93
C SER A 229 9.00 -3.14 -22.71
N HIS A 230 9.56 -2.02 -22.29
CA HIS A 230 10.92 -1.70 -22.68
C HIS A 230 11.81 -2.72 -21.95
N LYS A 231 12.34 -3.62 -22.77
CA LYS A 231 13.42 -4.56 -22.46
C LYS A 231 14.60 -3.83 -21.83
#